data_2735a8487301231daf6f3fe0fb7fc670
#
_entry.id   2735a8487301231daf6f3fe0fb7fc670
#
_cell.length_a   1.000
_cell.length_b   1.000
_cell.length_c   1.000
_cell.angle_alpha   90.00
_cell.angle_beta   90.00
_cell.angle_gamma   90.00
#
_symmetry.space_group_name_H-M   'P 1'
#
loop_
_entity.id
_entity.type
_entity.pdbx_description
1 polymer ?
#
loop_
_entity_poly.entity_id
_entity_poly.type
_entity_poly.pdbx_seq_one_letter_code
_entity_poly.pdbx_strand_id
1 'polypeptide(L)'
;MKYKKNQYSEGFSICSLIIAGFFLYWGINQFIYWGNGSEWWGFISTGIGIAILSGQIFAIANRSKLRRVVLAEFQANPQTTVDNVSQSTGITRKDINAIILDLKASGQLRAKFSSTTGQIKHMSTPEQEAVLEEKAKFCSNCGTPITKETAQFCAYCGAQI
;
A
#
# COMPACT_ATOMS: atom_id res chain seq x y z
N MET A 1 -10.55 12.49 -7.99
CA MET A 1 -9.23 13.07 -7.70
C MET A 1 -8.34 12.88 -8.93
N LYS A 2 -7.66 13.91 -9.44
CA LYS A 2 -6.82 13.75 -10.64
C LYS A 2 -5.49 13.13 -10.22
N TYR A 3 -5.26 11.85 -10.53
CA TYR A 3 -4.02 11.15 -10.24
C TYR A 3 -2.87 11.72 -11.07
N LYS A 4 -1.73 12.02 -10.43
CA LYS A 4 -0.50 12.41 -11.13
C LYS A 4 0.41 11.18 -11.28
N LYS A 5 0.95 10.96 -12.48
CA LYS A 5 1.84 9.84 -12.79
C LYS A 5 3.02 9.77 -11.80
N ASN A 6 3.35 8.57 -11.33
CA ASN A 6 4.43 8.25 -10.39
C ASN A 6 4.30 8.88 -8.98
N GLN A 7 3.11 9.27 -8.56
CA GLN A 7 2.88 9.95 -7.29
C GLN A 7 3.19 9.07 -6.07
N TYR A 8 3.10 7.75 -6.21
CA TYR A 8 3.39 6.81 -5.12
C TYR A 8 4.89 6.56 -4.95
N SER A 9 5.60 6.33 -6.04
CA SER A 9 7.02 5.92 -6.02
C SER A 9 7.99 7.09 -5.80
N GLU A 10 7.62 8.31 -6.23
CA GLU A 10 8.51 9.47 -6.25
C GLU A 10 8.16 10.54 -5.20
N GLY A 11 7.07 10.36 -4.46
CA GLY A 11 6.53 11.40 -3.56
C GLY A 11 7.27 11.62 -2.24
N PHE A 12 8.10 10.68 -1.79
CA PHE A 12 8.80 10.77 -0.50
C PHE A 12 10.31 10.58 -0.67
N SER A 13 11.09 11.53 -0.12
CA SER A 13 12.54 11.47 -0.18
C SER A 13 13.16 11.78 1.18
N ILE A 14 13.97 10.86 1.69
CA ILE A 14 14.72 11.06 2.95
C ILE A 14 15.68 12.25 2.83
N CYS A 15 16.30 12.42 1.65
CA CYS A 15 17.18 13.56 1.41
C CYS A 15 16.46 14.91 1.59
N SER A 16 15.19 14.99 1.13
CA SER A 16 14.39 16.22 1.30
C SER A 16 14.10 16.51 2.77
N LEU A 17 13.94 15.50 3.61
CA LEU A 17 13.76 15.67 5.06
C LEU A 17 15.02 16.20 5.73
N ILE A 18 16.19 15.70 5.34
CA ILE A 18 17.49 16.19 5.87
C ILE A 18 17.68 17.65 5.47
N ILE A 19 17.40 17.98 4.21
CA ILE A 19 17.50 19.37 3.71
C ILE A 19 16.53 20.28 4.47
N ALA A 20 15.27 19.85 4.66
CA ALA A 20 14.29 20.63 5.43
C ALA A 20 14.74 20.86 6.87
N GLY A 21 15.28 19.82 7.52
CA GLY A 21 15.85 19.92 8.87
C GLY A 21 17.01 20.92 8.95
N PHE A 22 17.88 20.91 7.95
CA PHE A 22 18.99 21.86 7.87
C PHE A 22 18.51 23.31 7.73
N PHE A 23 17.53 23.56 6.84
CA PHE A 23 16.96 24.90 6.66
C PHE A 23 16.23 25.40 7.91
N LEU A 24 15.51 24.53 8.60
CA LEU A 24 14.85 24.88 9.86
C LEU A 24 15.85 25.17 10.98
N TYR A 25 16.85 24.30 11.14
CA TYR A 25 17.90 24.50 12.13
C TYR A 25 18.64 25.85 11.89
N TRP A 26 19.03 26.09 10.64
CA TRP A 26 19.71 27.35 10.28
C TRP A 26 18.82 28.58 10.51
N GLY A 27 17.54 28.51 10.09
CA GLY A 27 16.59 29.59 10.26
C GLY A 27 16.33 29.93 11.73
N ILE A 28 16.11 28.91 12.57
CA ILE A 28 15.88 29.06 14.02
C ILE A 28 17.15 29.63 14.67
N ASN A 29 18.34 29.17 14.29
CA ASN A 29 19.58 29.62 14.83
C ASN A 29 19.83 31.12 14.55
N GLN A 30 19.43 31.61 13.36
CA GLN A 30 19.49 33.03 13.02
C GLN A 30 18.58 33.86 13.96
N PHE A 31 17.42 33.38 14.37
CA PHE A 31 16.56 34.09 15.32
C PHE A 31 17.15 34.14 16.74
N ILE A 32 17.83 33.07 17.17
CA ILE A 32 18.32 32.95 18.56
C ILE A 32 19.62 33.74 18.76
N TYR A 33 20.53 33.68 17.79
CA TYR A 33 21.91 34.20 18.02
C TYR A 33 22.22 35.52 17.35
N TRP A 34 21.41 36.01 16.41
CA TRP A 34 21.69 37.18 15.61
C TRP A 34 20.57 38.22 15.68
N GLY A 35 20.34 38.79 16.84
CA GLY A 35 19.33 39.83 17.11
C GLY A 35 19.53 41.19 16.46
N ASN A 36 20.46 41.36 15.49
CA ASN A 36 20.74 42.62 14.85
C ASN A 36 20.71 42.56 13.31
N GLY A 37 19.52 42.80 12.75
CA GLY A 37 19.43 43.36 11.38
C GLY A 37 19.43 42.36 10.21
N SER A 38 19.62 41.05 10.42
CA SER A 38 19.62 40.03 9.37
C SER A 38 18.38 39.11 9.41
N GLU A 39 17.29 39.59 9.96
CA GLU A 39 16.07 38.82 10.23
C GLU A 39 15.41 38.20 8.98
N TRP A 40 15.54 38.88 7.84
CA TRP A 40 14.98 38.42 6.58
C TRP A 40 15.46 37.03 6.13
N TRP A 41 16.73 36.72 6.30
CA TRP A 41 17.31 35.43 5.95
C TRP A 41 16.82 34.29 6.87
N GLY A 42 16.58 34.61 8.14
CA GLY A 42 15.96 33.68 9.08
C GLY A 42 14.52 33.29 8.66
N PHE A 43 13.72 34.31 8.27
CA PHE A 43 12.34 34.05 7.78
C PHE A 43 12.35 33.28 6.48
N ILE A 44 13.19 33.58 5.51
CA ILE A 44 13.28 32.89 4.23
C ILE A 44 13.67 31.43 4.43
N SER A 45 14.75 31.16 5.19
CA SER A 45 15.21 29.78 5.42
C SER A 45 14.20 28.96 6.19
N THR A 46 13.55 29.48 7.23
CA THR A 46 12.50 28.82 7.97
C THR A 46 11.29 28.54 7.07
N GLY A 47 10.89 29.51 6.24
CA GLY A 47 9.80 29.36 5.27
C GLY A 47 10.05 28.24 4.25
N ILE A 48 11.27 28.16 3.72
CA ILE A 48 11.67 27.07 2.81
C ILE A 48 11.59 25.71 3.52
N GLY A 49 12.11 25.60 4.74
CA GLY A 49 12.06 24.38 5.54
C GLY A 49 10.63 23.90 5.78
N ILE A 50 9.72 24.80 6.17
CA ILE A 50 8.30 24.52 6.38
C ILE A 50 7.64 24.09 5.06
N ALA A 51 7.91 24.74 3.94
CA ALA A 51 7.34 24.41 2.64
C ALA A 51 7.75 22.99 2.20
N ILE A 52 9.01 22.60 2.39
CA ILE A 52 9.49 21.25 2.08
C ILE A 52 8.82 20.23 2.99
N LEU A 53 8.72 20.47 4.31
CA LEU A 53 8.06 19.55 5.25
C LEU A 53 6.59 19.37 4.93
N SER A 54 5.86 20.44 4.63
CA SER A 54 4.45 20.36 4.28
C SER A 54 4.24 19.53 3.01
N GLY A 55 5.11 19.64 2.02
CA GLY A 55 5.13 18.81 0.83
C GLY A 55 5.33 17.31 1.14
N GLN A 56 6.24 16.98 2.07
CA GLN A 56 6.48 15.59 2.48
C GLN A 56 5.28 14.99 3.25
N ILE A 57 4.67 15.77 4.14
CA ILE A 57 3.45 15.35 4.87
C ILE A 57 2.32 15.08 3.87
N PHE A 58 2.14 15.95 2.89
CA PHE A 58 1.13 15.76 1.85
C PHE A 58 1.39 14.51 0.99
N ALA A 59 2.66 14.23 0.66
CA ALA A 59 3.05 13.01 -0.06
C ALA A 59 2.72 11.75 0.74
N ILE A 60 2.99 11.71 2.06
CA ILE A 60 2.65 10.59 2.93
C ILE A 60 1.13 10.40 3.03
N ALA A 61 0.38 11.49 3.19
CA ALA A 61 -1.08 11.44 3.26
C ALA A 61 -1.71 10.90 1.95
N ASN A 62 -1.16 11.31 0.80
CA ASN A 62 -1.58 10.78 -0.50
C ASN A 62 -1.24 9.30 -0.67
N ARG A 63 -0.08 8.86 -0.20
CA ARG A 63 0.29 7.44 -0.19
C ARG A 63 -0.73 6.58 0.54
N SER A 64 -1.14 7.00 1.74
CA SER A 64 -2.15 6.26 2.53
C SER A 64 -3.49 6.21 1.83
N LYS A 65 -3.91 7.28 1.16
CA LYS A 65 -5.16 7.30 0.38
C LYS A 65 -5.11 6.34 -0.80
N LEU A 66 -4.01 6.34 -1.56
CA LEU A 66 -3.83 5.44 -2.71
C LEU A 66 -3.83 3.97 -2.27
N ARG A 67 -3.17 3.64 -1.16
CA ARG A 67 -3.20 2.29 -0.58
C ARG A 67 -4.63 1.84 -0.26
N ARG A 68 -5.43 2.71 0.39
CA ARG A 68 -6.83 2.40 0.73
C ARG A 68 -7.69 2.18 -0.50
N VAL A 69 -7.53 3.01 -1.54
CA VAL A 69 -8.29 2.86 -2.80
C VAL A 69 -7.97 1.54 -3.48
N VAL A 70 -6.69 1.21 -3.62
CA VAL A 70 -6.27 -0.06 -4.23
C VAL A 70 -6.70 -1.26 -3.39
N LEU A 71 -6.58 -1.19 -2.06
CA LEU A 71 -7.03 -2.25 -1.17
C LEU A 71 -8.55 -2.48 -1.27
N ALA A 72 -9.34 -1.40 -1.27
CA ALA A 72 -10.79 -1.47 -1.41
C ALA A 72 -11.22 -2.11 -2.75
N GLU A 73 -10.52 -1.79 -3.85
CA GLU A 73 -10.81 -2.40 -5.15
C GLU A 73 -10.55 -3.91 -5.16
N PHE A 74 -9.44 -4.36 -4.53
CA PHE A 74 -9.16 -5.79 -4.40
C PHE A 74 -10.08 -6.52 -3.42
N GLN A 75 -10.57 -5.84 -2.39
CA GLN A 75 -11.58 -6.38 -1.48
C GLN A 75 -12.93 -6.56 -2.18
N ALA A 76 -13.33 -5.58 -3.00
CA ALA A 76 -14.57 -5.64 -3.75
C ALA A 76 -14.53 -6.72 -4.85
N ASN A 77 -13.39 -6.87 -5.52
CA ASN A 77 -13.21 -7.79 -6.65
C ASN A 77 -11.89 -8.59 -6.51
N PRO A 78 -11.87 -9.70 -5.76
CA PRO A 78 -10.65 -10.49 -5.52
C PRO A 78 -10.02 -11.11 -6.78
N GLN A 79 -10.80 -11.26 -7.85
CA GLN A 79 -10.38 -11.81 -9.14
C GLN A 79 -9.91 -10.73 -10.13
N THR A 80 -9.88 -9.46 -9.70
CA THR A 80 -9.53 -8.37 -10.61
C THR A 80 -8.03 -8.39 -10.96
N THR A 81 -7.71 -7.92 -12.16
CA THR A 81 -6.32 -7.80 -12.61
C THR A 81 -5.77 -6.40 -12.35
N VAL A 82 -4.43 -6.27 -12.30
CA VAL A 82 -3.76 -4.96 -12.17
C VAL A 82 -4.19 -4.00 -13.27
N ASP A 83 -4.46 -4.53 -14.47
CA ASP A 83 -4.90 -3.73 -15.61
C ASP A 83 -6.28 -3.14 -15.42
N ASN A 84 -7.22 -3.93 -14.90
CA ASN A 84 -8.56 -3.47 -14.61
C ASN A 84 -8.54 -2.40 -13.49
N VAL A 85 -7.75 -2.63 -12.43
CA VAL A 85 -7.59 -1.63 -11.37
C VAL A 85 -6.94 -0.35 -11.90
N SER A 86 -5.99 -0.46 -12.83
CA SER A 86 -5.38 0.72 -13.47
C SER A 86 -6.39 1.52 -14.30
N GLN A 87 -7.30 0.83 -15.00
CA GLN A 87 -8.34 1.48 -15.79
C GLN A 87 -9.42 2.12 -14.91
N SER A 88 -9.88 1.43 -13.86
CA SER A 88 -10.93 1.94 -12.97
C SER A 88 -10.46 3.11 -12.11
N THR A 89 -9.24 3.05 -11.58
CA THR A 89 -8.70 4.07 -10.66
C THR A 89 -7.89 5.16 -11.35
N GLY A 90 -7.43 4.92 -12.58
CA GLY A 90 -6.51 5.80 -13.31
C GLY A 90 -5.08 5.79 -12.77
N ILE A 91 -4.75 4.91 -11.82
CA ILE A 91 -3.41 4.77 -11.23
C ILE A 91 -2.51 3.99 -12.21
N THR A 92 -1.25 4.41 -12.35
CA THR A 92 -0.32 3.69 -13.23
C THR A 92 -0.03 2.29 -12.72
N ARG A 93 0.14 1.31 -13.62
CA ARG A 93 0.49 -0.09 -13.28
C ARG A 93 1.73 -0.17 -12.38
N LYS A 94 2.73 0.69 -12.63
CA LYS A 94 3.95 0.77 -11.81
C LYS A 94 3.64 1.08 -10.35
N ASP A 95 2.77 2.07 -10.11
CA ASP A 95 2.41 2.46 -8.75
C ASP A 95 1.49 1.43 -8.10
N ILE A 96 0.56 0.80 -8.85
CA ILE A 96 -0.25 -0.29 -8.32
C ILE A 96 0.63 -1.46 -7.87
N ASN A 97 1.61 -1.87 -8.67
CA ASN A 97 2.53 -2.93 -8.29
C ASN A 97 3.35 -2.57 -7.04
N ALA A 98 3.81 -1.31 -6.93
CA ALA A 98 4.49 -0.83 -5.74
C ALA A 98 3.58 -0.85 -4.50
N ILE A 99 2.31 -0.45 -4.65
CA ILE A 99 1.30 -0.50 -3.58
C ILE A 99 1.03 -1.95 -3.15
N ILE A 100 0.89 -2.88 -4.10
CA ILE A 100 0.67 -4.30 -3.81
C ILE A 100 1.83 -4.90 -3.03
N LEU A 101 3.07 -4.60 -3.42
CA LEU A 101 4.26 -5.05 -2.69
C LEU A 101 4.29 -4.51 -1.27
N ASP A 102 3.91 -3.26 -1.08
CA ASP A 102 3.86 -2.59 0.21
C ASP A 102 2.73 -3.15 1.10
N LEU A 103 1.54 -3.42 0.52
CA LEU A 103 0.43 -4.08 1.21
C LEU A 103 0.76 -5.53 1.58
N LYS A 104 1.52 -6.23 0.74
CA LYS A 104 2.02 -7.57 1.02
C LYS A 104 3.05 -7.55 2.15
N ALA A 105 4.00 -6.62 2.12
CA ALA A 105 4.99 -6.45 3.17
C ALA A 105 4.36 -6.11 4.53
N SER A 106 3.25 -5.34 4.53
CA SER A 106 2.48 -5.01 5.74
C SER A 106 1.49 -6.09 6.17
N GLY A 107 1.41 -7.23 5.45
CA GLY A 107 0.51 -8.35 5.77
C GLY A 107 -0.98 -8.08 5.50
N GLN A 108 -1.32 -6.93 4.91
CA GLN A 108 -2.71 -6.55 4.61
C GLN A 108 -3.27 -7.24 3.36
N LEU A 109 -2.40 -7.72 2.50
CA LEU A 109 -2.77 -8.40 1.26
C LEU A 109 -1.90 -9.63 1.05
N ARG A 110 -2.54 -10.78 0.80
CA ARG A 110 -1.85 -12.00 0.41
C ARG A 110 -2.00 -12.19 -1.09
N ALA A 111 -0.90 -12.02 -1.83
CA ALA A 111 -0.87 -12.17 -3.28
C ALA A 111 -0.05 -13.39 -3.69
N LYS A 112 -0.63 -14.27 -4.51
CA LYS A 112 0.09 -15.37 -5.16
C LYS A 112 0.52 -14.90 -6.56
N PHE A 113 1.82 -14.89 -6.81
CA PHE A 113 2.38 -14.55 -8.12
C PHE A 113 2.54 -15.81 -8.98
N SER A 114 2.25 -15.70 -10.26
CA SER A 114 2.62 -16.71 -11.25
C SER A 114 4.13 -16.61 -11.50
N SER A 115 4.84 -17.69 -11.24
CA SER A 115 6.29 -17.77 -11.47
C SER A 115 6.67 -17.62 -12.95
N THR A 116 5.74 -17.91 -13.88
CA THR A 116 5.98 -17.92 -15.31
C THR A 116 5.75 -16.58 -15.99
N THR A 117 4.78 -15.80 -15.51
CA THR A 117 4.39 -14.54 -16.16
C THR A 117 4.56 -13.31 -15.28
N GLY A 118 4.95 -13.47 -14.02
CA GLY A 118 5.01 -12.37 -13.05
C GLY A 118 3.65 -11.73 -12.74
N GLN A 119 2.56 -12.26 -13.32
CA GLN A 119 1.21 -11.76 -13.08
C GLN A 119 0.68 -12.22 -11.72
N ILE A 120 -0.10 -11.35 -11.09
CA ILE A 120 -0.76 -11.67 -9.84
C ILE A 120 -1.96 -12.56 -10.17
N LYS A 121 -1.91 -13.81 -9.69
CA LYS A 121 -2.90 -14.83 -10.02
C LYS A 121 -4.09 -14.85 -9.05
N HIS A 122 -3.88 -14.47 -7.82
CA HIS A 122 -4.90 -14.44 -6.78
C HIS A 122 -4.52 -13.42 -5.71
N MET A 123 -5.44 -12.56 -5.33
CA MET A 123 -5.29 -11.65 -4.19
C MET A 123 -6.37 -11.97 -3.17
N SER A 124 -5.96 -12.15 -1.93
CA SER A 124 -6.86 -12.31 -0.80
C SER A 124 -6.44 -11.38 0.33
N THR A 125 -7.40 -10.85 1.05
CA THR A 125 -7.13 -10.23 2.35
C THR A 125 -7.12 -11.31 3.42
N PRO A 126 -6.41 -11.13 4.55
CA PRO A 126 -6.44 -12.07 5.66
C PRO A 126 -7.87 -12.40 6.14
N GLU A 127 -8.75 -11.41 6.06
CA GLU A 127 -10.16 -11.52 6.43
C GLU A 127 -10.96 -12.41 5.46
N GLN A 128 -10.66 -12.34 4.16
CA GLN A 128 -11.28 -13.21 3.14
C GLN A 128 -10.79 -14.65 3.23
N GLU A 129 -9.53 -14.89 3.57
CA GLU A 129 -9.01 -16.24 3.80
C GLU A 129 -9.63 -16.87 5.05
N ALA A 130 -9.79 -16.12 6.14
CA ALA A 130 -10.44 -16.61 7.35
C ALA A 130 -11.90 -17.05 7.09
N VAL A 131 -12.65 -16.28 6.29
CA VAL A 131 -14.03 -16.64 5.89
C VAL A 131 -14.07 -17.87 4.98
N LEU A 132 -13.04 -18.06 4.14
CA LEU A 132 -12.92 -19.25 3.29
C LEU A 132 -12.52 -20.49 4.10
N GLU A 133 -11.66 -20.35 5.09
CA GLU A 133 -11.29 -21.42 6.03
C GLU A 133 -12.45 -21.82 6.93
N GLU A 134 -13.28 -20.88 7.37
CA GLU A 134 -14.47 -21.16 8.19
C GLU A 134 -15.54 -21.92 7.41
N LYS A 135 -15.59 -21.79 6.07
CA LYS A 135 -16.47 -22.57 5.19
C LYS A 135 -15.86 -23.90 4.72
N ALA A 136 -14.60 -24.16 5.01
CA ALA A 136 -13.98 -25.42 4.65
C ALA A 136 -14.62 -26.57 5.47
N LYS A 137 -15.45 -27.37 4.82
CA LYS A 137 -15.98 -28.62 5.40
C LYS A 137 -14.85 -29.64 5.45
N PHE A 138 -14.70 -30.29 6.59
CA PHE A 138 -13.72 -31.35 6.77
C PHE A 138 -14.47 -32.71 6.73
N CYS A 139 -13.80 -33.71 6.18
CA CYS A 139 -14.32 -35.06 6.19
C CYS A 139 -14.41 -35.58 7.64
N SER A 140 -15.58 -36.02 8.09
CA SER A 140 -15.81 -36.53 9.44
C SER A 140 -15.00 -37.79 9.76
N ASN A 141 -14.58 -38.54 8.73
CA ASN A 141 -13.85 -39.79 8.90
C ASN A 141 -12.32 -39.65 8.96
N CYS A 142 -11.71 -38.73 8.15
CA CYS A 142 -10.27 -38.61 8.05
C CYS A 142 -9.73 -37.18 8.29
N GLY A 143 -10.60 -36.19 8.56
CA GLY A 143 -10.21 -34.81 8.83
C GLY A 143 -9.65 -34.03 7.62
N THR A 144 -9.67 -34.62 6.41
CA THR A 144 -9.16 -33.94 5.21
C THR A 144 -10.12 -32.84 4.76
N PRO A 145 -9.64 -31.63 4.40
CA PRO A 145 -10.49 -30.55 3.95
C PRO A 145 -11.13 -30.88 2.60
N ILE A 146 -12.45 -30.62 2.51
CA ILE A 146 -13.25 -30.86 1.31
C ILE A 146 -13.20 -29.60 0.45
N THR A 147 -12.51 -29.67 -0.69
CA THR A 147 -12.31 -28.54 -1.60
C THR A 147 -13.46 -28.32 -2.59
N LYS A 148 -14.38 -29.29 -2.71
CA LYS A 148 -15.54 -29.20 -3.62
C LYS A 148 -16.83 -29.39 -2.83
N GLU A 149 -17.70 -28.38 -2.85
CA GLU A 149 -19.00 -28.40 -2.15
C GLU A 149 -19.96 -29.47 -2.67
N THR A 150 -19.75 -29.94 -3.90
CA THR A 150 -20.58 -30.97 -4.57
C THR A 150 -20.00 -32.38 -4.44
N ALA A 151 -18.95 -32.58 -3.65
CA ALA A 151 -18.35 -33.90 -3.49
C ALA A 151 -19.25 -34.80 -2.63
N GLN A 152 -19.64 -35.92 -3.14
CA GLN A 152 -20.41 -36.94 -2.41
C GLN A 152 -19.51 -37.91 -1.64
N PHE A 153 -18.25 -38.01 -2.00
CA PHE A 153 -17.26 -38.90 -1.38
C PHE A 153 -15.96 -38.15 -1.14
N CYS A 154 -15.32 -38.47 -0.03
CA CYS A 154 -14.00 -37.92 0.29
C CYS A 154 -12.95 -38.48 -0.70
N ALA A 155 -12.22 -37.61 -1.36
CA ALA A 155 -11.17 -37.98 -2.33
C ALA A 155 -9.98 -38.72 -1.70
N TYR A 156 -9.84 -38.67 -0.37
CA TYR A 156 -8.72 -39.25 0.36
C TYR A 156 -9.04 -40.60 0.99
N CYS A 157 -10.20 -40.73 1.66
CA CYS A 157 -10.58 -41.97 2.37
C CYS A 157 -11.80 -42.70 1.76
N GLY A 158 -12.45 -42.13 0.73
CA GLY A 158 -13.63 -42.72 0.07
C GLY A 158 -14.88 -42.68 0.90
N ALA A 159 -14.89 -42.13 2.10
CA ALA A 159 -16.09 -42.05 2.93
C ALA A 159 -17.12 -41.08 2.30
N GLN A 160 -18.41 -41.41 2.42
CA GLN A 160 -19.50 -40.55 2.01
C GLN A 160 -19.55 -39.31 2.92
N ILE A 161 -19.72 -38.10 2.31
CA ILE A 161 -19.64 -36.80 3.00
C ILE A 161 -21.06 -36.21 3.09
#